data_d3752d031b428b7a8930f2ad9eeb9535
#
_entry.id   d3752d031b428b7a8930f2ad9eeb9535
#
_cell.length_a   1.000
_cell.length_b   1.000
_cell.length_c   1.000
_cell.angle_alpha   90.00
_cell.angle_beta   90.00
_cell.angle_gamma   90.00
#
_symmetry.space_group_name_H-M   'P 1'
#
loop_
_entity.id
_entity.type
_entity.pdbx_description
1 polymer ?
#
loop_
_entity_poly.entity_id
_entity_poly.type
_entity_poly.pdbx_seq_one_letter_code
_entity_poly.pdbx_strand_id
1 'polypeptide(L)'
;NGKKALRLTNGSRWKIAAASRKGGRGLSGDDVNLDELREHHNWSSWAAVTKTTMARRNPQVWAFSNAGDDRSVVLNDLQAKGQAAAANPQAADPSLGFFEWSAPDDVKCTCGRPNDIHSLDCRLQDREAWAMANPSLGYTVTEEGLASALSTDPEAVFRRYNLNQWVAA
;
A
#
# COMPACT_ATOMS: atom_id res chain seq x y z
N ASN A 1 13.89 22.19 11.82
CA ASN A 1 13.73 20.83 11.27
C ASN A 1 14.14 19.80 12.33
N GLY A 2 13.23 19.52 13.28
CA GLY A 2 13.45 18.54 14.34
C GLY A 2 13.45 17.12 13.80
N LYS A 3 14.57 16.41 13.96
CA LYS A 3 14.62 14.96 13.71
C LYS A 3 13.80 14.28 14.80
N LYS A 4 12.64 13.70 14.45
CA LYS A 4 11.83 12.95 15.39
C LYS A 4 12.46 11.57 15.61
N ALA A 5 12.82 11.25 16.83
CA ALA A 5 13.35 9.95 17.21
C ALA A 5 12.90 9.58 18.62
N LEU A 6 12.60 8.31 18.84
CA LEU A 6 12.43 7.70 20.15
C LEU A 6 13.67 6.89 20.48
N ARG A 7 14.11 6.95 21.73
CA ARG A 7 15.15 6.09 22.27
C ARG A 7 14.57 5.30 23.44
N LEU A 8 14.80 4.01 23.43
CA LEU A 8 14.37 3.11 24.49
C LEU A 8 15.53 2.88 25.49
N THR A 9 15.19 2.46 26.70
CA THR A 9 16.17 2.19 27.77
C THR A 9 17.13 1.05 27.44
N ASN A 10 16.73 0.12 26.56
CA ASN A 10 17.58 -0.98 26.08
C ASN A 10 18.56 -0.55 24.96
N GLY A 11 18.65 0.75 24.63
CA GLY A 11 19.49 1.29 23.56
C GLY A 11 18.88 1.29 22.17
N SER A 12 17.72 0.65 21.96
CA SER A 12 17.01 0.68 20.68
C SER A 12 16.50 2.08 20.36
N ARG A 13 16.40 2.39 19.09
CA ARG A 13 15.91 3.69 18.64
C ARG A 13 14.99 3.54 17.41
N TRP A 14 13.92 4.30 17.43
CA TRP A 14 13.04 4.51 16.30
C TRP A 14 13.28 5.92 15.74
N LYS A 15 13.34 6.04 14.40
CA LYS A 15 13.58 7.31 13.73
C LYS A 15 12.65 7.48 12.54
N ILE A 16 11.98 8.61 12.46
CA ILE A 16 11.20 9.01 11.29
C ILE A 16 12.11 9.85 10.37
N ALA A 17 12.15 9.49 9.09
CA ALA A 17 12.91 10.21 8.07
C ALA A 17 12.09 10.27 6.77
N ALA A 18 12.23 11.36 6.03
CA ALA A 18 11.63 11.45 4.70
C ALA A 18 12.28 10.43 3.76
N ALA A 19 11.47 9.72 2.99
CA ALA A 19 11.92 8.82 1.93
C ALA A 19 12.49 9.63 0.76
N SER A 20 13.78 9.94 0.82
CA SER A 20 14.47 10.72 -0.20
C SER A 20 15.85 10.12 -0.49
N ARG A 21 16.42 10.44 -1.65
CA ARG A 21 17.79 10.02 -2.04
C ARG A 21 18.84 10.31 -0.97
N LYS A 22 18.64 11.32 -0.12
CA LYS A 22 19.54 11.71 0.97
C LYS A 22 19.09 11.19 2.34
N GLY A 23 17.83 10.83 2.51
CA GLY A 23 17.20 10.53 3.79
C GLY A 23 17.73 9.26 4.49
N GLY A 24 18.13 8.26 3.72
CA GLY A 24 18.68 6.99 4.24
C GLY A 24 20.19 6.96 4.43
N ARG A 25 20.93 7.92 3.88
CA ARG A 25 22.41 7.88 3.91
C ARG A 25 22.96 8.02 5.34
N GLY A 26 23.89 7.13 5.68
CA GLY A 26 24.52 7.11 7.00
C GLY A 26 23.64 6.55 8.12
N LEU A 27 22.48 5.99 7.78
CA LEU A 27 21.66 5.20 8.69
C LEU A 27 22.03 3.73 8.57
N SER A 28 21.90 2.99 9.66
CA SER A 28 21.95 1.54 9.70
C SER A 28 20.79 1.10 10.59
N GLY A 29 19.86 0.35 10.01
CA GLY A 29 18.65 -0.12 10.68
C GLY A 29 18.50 -1.61 10.59
N ASP A 30 17.95 -2.23 11.62
CA ASP A 30 17.56 -3.63 11.60
C ASP A 30 16.22 -3.76 10.87
N ASP A 31 15.30 -2.82 11.14
CA ASP A 31 13.99 -2.74 10.52
C ASP A 31 13.81 -1.40 9.79
N VAL A 32 13.25 -1.48 8.61
CA VAL A 32 12.87 -0.33 7.79
C VAL A 32 11.41 -0.46 7.42
N ASN A 33 10.61 0.54 7.78
CA ASN A 33 9.22 0.64 7.38
C ASN A 33 9.08 1.78 6.37
N LEU A 34 8.61 1.44 5.18
CA LEU A 34 8.30 2.36 4.09
C LEU A 34 6.79 2.53 4.02
N ASP A 35 6.32 3.72 4.27
CA ASP A 35 4.91 4.08 4.14
C ASP A 35 4.66 4.74 2.79
N GLU A 36 3.45 4.61 2.27
CA GLU A 36 3.03 5.17 0.99
C GLU A 36 3.97 4.77 -0.18
N LEU A 37 4.25 3.47 -0.33
CA LEU A 37 5.17 2.99 -1.37
C LEU A 37 4.75 3.42 -2.78
N ARG A 38 3.46 3.65 -3.02
CA ARG A 38 2.93 4.15 -4.31
C ARG A 38 3.53 5.49 -4.73
N GLU A 39 4.02 6.31 -3.78
CA GLU A 39 4.67 7.59 -4.05
C GLU A 39 6.14 7.45 -4.50
N HIS A 40 6.66 6.23 -4.59
CA HIS A 40 8.00 5.95 -5.08
C HIS A 40 8.00 5.80 -6.62
N HIS A 41 8.09 6.91 -7.32
CA HIS A 41 8.07 6.98 -8.78
C HIS A 41 9.38 6.48 -9.44
N ASN A 42 10.40 6.14 -8.66
CA ASN A 42 11.64 5.55 -9.11
C ASN A 42 12.37 4.79 -7.99
N TRP A 43 13.30 3.94 -8.36
CA TRP A 43 14.06 3.09 -7.45
C TRP A 43 15.07 3.82 -6.54
N SER A 44 15.34 5.11 -6.76
CA SER A 44 16.40 5.83 -6.03
C SER A 44 16.14 5.92 -4.53
N SER A 45 14.90 6.23 -4.14
CA SER A 45 14.52 6.33 -2.71
C SER A 45 14.47 4.95 -2.06
N TRP A 46 13.90 3.97 -2.75
CA TRP A 46 13.90 2.58 -2.32
C TRP A 46 15.31 2.07 -2.04
N ALA A 47 16.22 2.18 -3.02
CA ALA A 47 17.61 1.73 -2.89
C ALA A 47 18.35 2.46 -1.77
N ALA A 48 18.14 3.78 -1.62
CA ALA A 48 18.79 4.56 -0.57
C ALA A 48 18.42 4.08 0.83
N VAL A 49 17.20 3.56 1.02
CA VAL A 49 16.69 3.12 2.32
C VAL A 49 16.99 1.62 2.55
N THR A 50 16.68 0.76 1.60
CA THR A 50 16.85 -0.69 1.77
C THR A 50 18.32 -1.10 1.92
N LYS A 51 19.25 -0.40 1.28
CA LYS A 51 20.68 -0.67 1.43
C LYS A 51 21.23 -0.35 2.84
N THR A 52 20.49 0.38 3.67
CA THR A 52 20.89 0.65 5.06
C THR A 52 20.80 -0.57 5.97
N THR A 53 20.09 -1.61 5.56
CA THR A 53 19.89 -2.84 6.34
C THR A 53 20.95 -3.93 6.02
N MET A 54 21.67 -3.83 4.91
CA MET A 54 22.54 -4.91 4.41
C MET A 54 23.64 -5.36 5.36
N ALA A 55 24.11 -4.49 6.26
CA ALA A 55 25.13 -4.81 7.25
C ALA A 55 24.55 -5.37 8.57
N ARG A 56 23.26 -5.63 8.61
CA ARG A 56 22.55 -6.14 9.80
C ARG A 56 22.39 -7.66 9.75
N ARG A 57 22.27 -8.27 10.93
CA ARG A 57 22.21 -9.73 11.06
C ARG A 57 20.86 -10.32 10.60
N ASN A 58 19.76 -9.68 10.96
CA ASN A 58 18.40 -10.09 10.61
C ASN A 58 17.63 -8.87 10.11
N PRO A 59 17.94 -8.35 8.91
CA PRO A 59 17.30 -7.15 8.42
C PRO A 59 15.89 -7.45 7.93
N GLN A 60 14.97 -6.50 8.17
CA GLN A 60 13.62 -6.54 7.60
C GLN A 60 13.31 -5.21 6.91
N VAL A 61 12.62 -5.32 5.78
CA VAL A 61 12.07 -4.17 5.05
C VAL A 61 10.59 -4.43 4.85
N TRP A 62 9.77 -3.59 5.44
CA TRP A 62 8.32 -3.59 5.30
C TRP A 62 7.90 -2.41 4.44
N ALA A 63 7.05 -2.66 3.47
CA ALA A 63 6.48 -1.61 2.63
C ALA A 63 4.96 -1.67 2.70
N PHE A 64 4.35 -0.53 2.96
CA PHE A 64 2.90 -0.38 3.11
C PHE A 64 2.41 0.61 2.06
N SER A 65 1.28 0.31 1.45
CA SER A 65 0.67 1.20 0.47
C SER A 65 -0.77 0.83 0.20
N ASN A 66 -1.57 1.80 -0.20
CA ASN A 66 -2.77 1.55 -0.97
C ASN A 66 -2.37 1.28 -2.44
N ALA A 67 -3.35 0.91 -3.26
CA ALA A 67 -3.14 0.72 -4.69
C ALA A 67 -2.56 1.97 -5.36
N GLY A 68 -1.71 1.74 -6.35
CA GLY A 68 -1.05 2.77 -7.12
C GLY A 68 -1.77 3.13 -8.41
N ASP A 69 -1.03 3.81 -9.25
CA ASP A 69 -1.36 4.12 -10.64
C ASP A 69 -0.13 3.84 -11.54
N ASP A 70 -0.19 4.29 -12.79
CA ASP A 70 0.90 4.14 -13.77
C ASP A 70 2.23 4.82 -13.33
N ARG A 71 2.20 5.78 -12.40
CA ARG A 71 3.40 6.45 -11.87
C ARG A 71 4.02 5.73 -10.68
N SER A 72 3.32 4.79 -10.07
CA SER A 72 3.76 4.04 -8.88
C SER A 72 4.77 2.93 -9.23
N VAL A 73 5.88 3.31 -9.86
CA VAL A 73 6.84 2.39 -10.51
C VAL A 73 7.33 1.29 -9.57
N VAL A 74 7.72 1.64 -8.35
CA VAL A 74 8.27 0.66 -7.38
C VAL A 74 7.18 -0.27 -6.87
N LEU A 75 6.00 0.27 -6.51
CA LEU A 75 4.88 -0.53 -6.04
C LEU A 75 4.42 -1.52 -7.11
N ASN A 76 4.22 -1.06 -8.34
CA ASN A 76 3.72 -1.90 -9.44
C ASN A 76 4.67 -3.06 -9.74
N ASP A 77 5.99 -2.84 -9.73
CA ASP A 77 6.97 -3.90 -9.95
C ASP A 77 7.01 -4.90 -8.77
N LEU A 78 6.96 -4.41 -7.53
CA LEU A 78 6.94 -5.27 -6.35
C LEU A 78 5.63 -6.07 -6.23
N GLN A 79 4.48 -5.48 -6.57
CA GLN A 79 3.20 -6.17 -6.63
C GLN A 79 3.24 -7.30 -7.66
N ALA A 80 3.73 -7.03 -8.87
CA ALA A 80 3.86 -8.06 -9.91
C ALA A 80 4.75 -9.23 -9.45
N LYS A 81 5.87 -8.94 -8.78
CA LYS A 81 6.74 -9.97 -8.18
C LYS A 81 6.05 -10.74 -7.07
N GLY A 82 5.30 -10.06 -6.20
CA GLY A 82 4.53 -10.68 -5.14
C GLY A 82 3.44 -11.62 -5.66
N GLN A 83 2.69 -11.17 -6.64
CA GLN A 83 1.66 -11.99 -7.30
C GLN A 83 2.27 -13.20 -8.03
N ALA A 84 3.39 -13.02 -8.73
CA ALA A 84 4.12 -14.14 -9.35
C ALA A 84 4.64 -15.14 -8.31
N ALA A 85 5.13 -14.66 -7.17
CA ALA A 85 5.56 -15.51 -6.05
C ALA A 85 4.38 -16.29 -5.45
N ALA A 86 3.24 -15.67 -5.28
CA ALA A 86 2.02 -16.35 -4.79
C ALA A 86 1.52 -17.42 -5.77
N ALA A 87 1.63 -17.17 -7.08
CA ALA A 87 1.25 -18.12 -8.12
C ALA A 87 2.22 -19.31 -8.23
N ASN A 88 3.51 -19.11 -7.97
CA ASN A 88 4.54 -20.16 -8.02
C ASN A 88 5.53 -20.03 -6.85
N PRO A 89 5.16 -20.46 -5.63
CA PRO A 89 6.01 -20.33 -4.45
C PRO A 89 7.35 -21.03 -4.55
N GLN A 90 7.46 -22.09 -5.36
CA GLN A 90 8.70 -22.86 -5.53
C GLN A 90 9.78 -22.10 -6.32
N ALA A 91 9.38 -21.18 -7.18
CA ALA A 91 10.30 -20.34 -7.95
C ALA A 91 10.51 -18.95 -7.33
N ALA A 92 9.84 -18.65 -6.22
CA ALA A 92 9.87 -17.37 -5.56
C ALA A 92 11.11 -17.21 -4.66
N ASP A 93 11.51 -15.96 -4.43
CA ASP A 93 12.44 -15.62 -3.35
C ASP A 93 11.81 -15.98 -2.00
N PRO A 94 12.39 -16.91 -1.21
CA PRO A 94 11.80 -17.33 0.06
C PRO A 94 11.80 -16.22 1.13
N SER A 95 12.50 -15.12 0.91
CA SER A 95 12.51 -13.96 1.81
C SER A 95 11.43 -12.94 1.49
N LEU A 96 10.71 -13.11 0.37
CA LEU A 96 9.65 -12.19 -0.05
C LEU A 96 8.31 -12.57 0.59
N GLY A 97 7.81 -11.74 1.51
CA GLY A 97 6.41 -11.77 1.97
C GLY A 97 5.56 -10.81 1.15
N PHE A 98 4.39 -11.27 0.70
CA PHE A 98 3.43 -10.44 -0.02
C PHE A 98 2.02 -10.62 0.55
N PHE A 99 1.38 -9.52 0.89
CA PHE A 99 0.03 -9.47 1.45
C PHE A 99 -0.77 -8.40 0.71
N GLU A 100 -1.88 -8.80 0.12
CA GLU A 100 -2.76 -7.91 -0.64
C GLU A 100 -4.22 -8.12 -0.22
N TRP A 101 -4.91 -7.04 0.06
CA TRP A 101 -6.34 -6.97 0.27
C TRP A 101 -6.90 -5.99 -0.74
N SER A 102 -7.58 -6.50 -1.75
CA SER A 102 -8.17 -5.70 -2.83
C SER A 102 -9.50 -6.30 -3.26
N ALA A 103 -10.39 -5.46 -3.75
CA ALA A 103 -11.59 -5.94 -4.44
C ALA A 103 -11.21 -6.47 -5.84
N PRO A 104 -11.98 -7.44 -6.38
CA PRO A 104 -11.78 -7.91 -7.75
C PRO A 104 -11.84 -6.77 -8.78
N ASP A 105 -11.05 -6.86 -9.85
CA ASP A 105 -10.91 -5.81 -10.87
C ASP A 105 -12.20 -5.50 -11.63
N ASP A 106 -13.15 -6.43 -11.66
CA ASP A 106 -14.46 -6.26 -12.29
C ASP A 106 -15.45 -5.46 -11.44
N VAL A 107 -15.10 -5.16 -10.18
CA VAL A 107 -15.89 -4.29 -9.29
C VAL A 107 -15.67 -2.82 -9.67
N LYS A 108 -16.49 -2.35 -10.59
CA LYS A 108 -16.48 -0.98 -11.13
C LYS A 108 -17.90 -0.49 -11.36
N CYS A 109 -18.06 0.78 -11.65
CA CYS A 109 -19.38 1.36 -11.90
C CYS A 109 -20.09 0.66 -13.04
N THR A 110 -21.30 0.16 -12.78
CA THR A 110 -22.19 -0.47 -13.77
C THR A 110 -23.44 0.34 -14.08
N CYS A 111 -23.71 1.40 -13.30
CA CYS A 111 -24.90 2.24 -13.50
C CYS A 111 -24.68 3.42 -14.48
N GLY A 112 -23.48 3.54 -15.06
CA GLY A 112 -23.14 4.60 -16.01
C GLY A 112 -22.98 6.00 -15.39
N ARG A 113 -22.81 6.10 -14.07
CA ARG A 113 -22.68 7.35 -13.32
C ARG A 113 -21.40 7.38 -12.48
N PRO A 114 -20.22 7.43 -13.10
CA PRO A 114 -18.95 7.25 -12.41
C PRO A 114 -18.57 8.40 -11.43
N ASN A 115 -19.25 9.54 -11.52
CA ASN A 115 -19.00 10.72 -10.69
C ASN A 115 -20.28 11.27 -10.05
N ASP A 116 -21.28 10.41 -9.82
CA ASP A 116 -22.59 10.79 -9.29
C ASP A 116 -23.08 9.71 -8.31
N ILE A 117 -24.24 9.90 -7.72
CA ILE A 117 -24.88 8.92 -6.83
C ILE A 117 -25.14 7.63 -7.59
N HIS A 118 -24.50 6.55 -7.15
CA HIS A 118 -24.65 5.22 -7.74
C HIS A 118 -25.98 4.57 -7.35
N SER A 119 -26.60 3.88 -8.27
CA SER A 119 -27.81 3.08 -7.99
C SER A 119 -27.48 1.91 -7.04
N LEU A 120 -28.49 1.41 -6.32
CA LEU A 120 -28.31 0.33 -5.34
C LEU A 120 -27.81 -0.99 -5.96
N ASP A 121 -28.07 -1.21 -7.25
CA ASP A 121 -27.61 -2.36 -8.03
C ASP A 121 -26.23 -2.14 -8.69
N CYS A 122 -25.59 -0.99 -8.45
CA CYS A 122 -24.25 -0.74 -8.96
C CYS A 122 -23.23 -1.68 -8.31
N ARG A 123 -22.34 -2.26 -9.10
CA ARG A 123 -21.26 -3.14 -8.61
C ARG A 123 -20.36 -2.48 -7.54
N LEU A 124 -20.25 -1.17 -7.52
CA LEU A 124 -19.54 -0.45 -6.46
C LEU A 124 -20.23 -0.54 -5.09
N GLN A 125 -21.51 -0.98 -5.03
CA GLN A 125 -22.24 -1.24 -3.78
C GLN A 125 -22.00 -2.65 -3.20
N ASP A 126 -21.18 -3.48 -3.86
CA ASP A 126 -20.91 -4.85 -3.46
C ASP A 126 -20.19 -4.92 -2.09
N ARG A 127 -20.91 -5.38 -1.07
CA ARG A 127 -20.42 -5.46 0.30
C ARG A 127 -19.36 -6.53 0.49
N GLU A 128 -19.40 -7.61 -0.28
CA GLU A 128 -18.37 -8.65 -0.24
C GLU A 128 -17.05 -8.11 -0.78
N ALA A 129 -17.10 -7.36 -1.87
CA ALA A 129 -15.93 -6.68 -2.43
C ALA A 129 -15.35 -5.63 -1.44
N TRP A 130 -16.22 -4.92 -0.70
CA TRP A 130 -15.76 -4.01 0.35
C TRP A 130 -15.02 -4.76 1.46
N ALA A 131 -15.53 -5.90 1.90
CA ALA A 131 -14.91 -6.72 2.92
C ALA A 131 -13.56 -7.32 2.46
N MET A 132 -13.46 -7.73 1.19
CA MET A 132 -12.20 -8.22 0.61
C MET A 132 -11.10 -7.14 0.62
N ALA A 133 -11.45 -5.90 0.33
CA ALA A 133 -10.50 -4.79 0.30
C ALA A 133 -10.19 -4.22 1.69
N ASN A 134 -11.07 -4.43 2.67
CA ASN A 134 -10.97 -3.82 4.00
C ASN A 134 -11.06 -4.88 5.11
N PRO A 135 -9.95 -5.54 5.47
CA PRO A 135 -9.95 -6.59 6.50
C PRO A 135 -10.36 -6.08 7.89
N SER A 136 -10.39 -4.77 8.10
CA SER A 136 -10.87 -4.13 9.33
C SER A 136 -12.34 -3.65 9.26
N LEU A 137 -13.08 -4.04 8.21
CA LEU A 137 -14.50 -3.73 8.08
C LEU A 137 -15.29 -4.33 9.25
N GLY A 138 -16.12 -3.51 9.88
CA GLY A 138 -16.86 -3.86 11.10
C GLY A 138 -16.08 -3.62 12.40
N TYR A 139 -14.80 -3.23 12.33
CA TYR A 139 -13.99 -2.83 13.48
C TYR A 139 -13.63 -1.35 13.44
N THR A 140 -12.70 -0.97 12.57
CA THR A 140 -12.24 0.43 12.42
C THR A 140 -12.80 1.10 11.18
N VAL A 141 -13.09 0.34 10.15
CA VAL A 141 -13.81 0.79 8.94
C VAL A 141 -15.27 0.37 9.07
N THR A 142 -16.20 1.27 8.83
CA THR A 142 -17.64 0.97 8.88
C THR A 142 -18.25 0.98 7.49
N GLU A 143 -19.35 0.23 7.31
CA GLU A 143 -20.10 0.24 6.06
C GLU A 143 -20.66 1.63 5.72
N GLU A 144 -21.11 2.36 6.74
CA GLU A 144 -21.61 3.73 6.60
C GLU A 144 -20.51 4.66 6.09
N GLY A 145 -19.27 4.47 6.60
CA GLY A 145 -18.11 5.24 6.15
C GLY A 145 -17.79 4.98 4.68
N LEU A 146 -17.80 3.72 4.25
CA LEU A 146 -17.59 3.35 2.85
C LEU A 146 -18.74 3.82 1.94
N ALA A 147 -19.99 3.71 2.40
CA ALA A 147 -21.15 4.21 1.66
C ALA A 147 -21.10 5.73 1.48
N SER A 148 -20.66 6.45 2.52
CA SER A 148 -20.43 7.90 2.45
C SER A 148 -19.33 8.25 1.45
N ALA A 149 -18.21 7.55 1.50
CA ALA A 149 -17.12 7.73 0.53
C ALA A 149 -17.59 7.46 -0.89
N LEU A 150 -18.34 6.36 -1.12
CA LEU A 150 -18.90 6.05 -2.44
C LEU A 150 -19.85 7.14 -2.97
N SER A 151 -20.53 7.85 -2.09
CA SER A 151 -21.45 8.94 -2.49
C SER A 151 -20.75 10.27 -2.74
N THR A 152 -19.52 10.44 -2.28
CA THR A 152 -18.79 11.72 -2.35
C THR A 152 -17.61 11.69 -3.30
N ASP A 153 -16.99 10.52 -3.46
CA ASP A 153 -15.74 10.39 -4.22
C ASP A 153 -16.03 10.04 -5.68
N PRO A 154 -15.24 10.59 -6.62
CA PRO A 154 -15.21 10.04 -7.98
C PRO A 154 -14.86 8.55 -7.97
N GLU A 155 -15.43 7.77 -8.90
CA GLU A 155 -15.20 6.32 -8.98
C GLU A 155 -13.72 5.92 -8.86
N ALA A 156 -12.84 6.60 -9.61
CA ALA A 156 -11.41 6.30 -9.61
C ALA A 156 -10.78 6.48 -8.22
N VAL A 157 -11.23 7.47 -7.45
CA VAL A 157 -10.78 7.73 -6.09
C VAL A 157 -11.31 6.64 -5.15
N PHE A 158 -12.61 6.36 -5.18
CA PHE A 158 -13.21 5.32 -4.37
C PHE A 158 -12.55 3.95 -4.61
N ARG A 159 -12.36 3.57 -5.87
CA ARG A 159 -11.72 2.31 -6.24
C ARG A 159 -10.28 2.21 -5.74
N ARG A 160 -9.50 3.27 -5.86
CA ARG A 160 -8.09 3.28 -5.44
C ARG A 160 -7.95 3.24 -3.92
N TYR A 161 -8.72 4.04 -3.19
CA TYR A 161 -8.53 4.23 -1.74
C TYR A 161 -9.38 3.32 -0.86
N ASN A 162 -10.57 2.91 -1.34
CA ASN A 162 -11.50 2.11 -0.55
C ASN A 162 -11.60 0.66 -1.05
N LEU A 163 -11.35 0.42 -2.33
CA LEU A 163 -11.34 -0.93 -2.91
C LEU A 163 -9.92 -1.46 -3.17
N ASN A 164 -8.92 -0.65 -2.92
CA ASN A 164 -7.49 -0.97 -3.14
C ASN A 164 -7.23 -1.52 -4.56
N GLN A 165 -7.91 -1.00 -5.55
CA GLN A 165 -7.75 -1.36 -6.95
C GLN A 165 -6.77 -0.42 -7.64
N TRP A 166 -5.91 -0.97 -8.50
CA TRP A 166 -5.11 -0.16 -9.40
C TRP A 166 -6.02 0.59 -10.38
N VAL A 167 -5.81 1.89 -10.52
CA VAL A 167 -6.55 2.75 -11.45
C VAL A 167 -5.56 3.71 -12.09
N ALA A 168 -5.57 3.81 -13.41
CA ALA A 168 -4.73 4.74 -14.16
C ALA A 168 -4.89 6.20 -13.67
N ALA A 169 -3.83 7.01 -13.79
CA ALA A 169 -3.81 8.41 -13.37
C ALA A 169 -4.58 9.31 -14.35
#